data_0642b56aee529fea2108dff1674d3c0b
#
_entry.id   0642b56aee529fea2108dff1674d3c0b
#
_cell.length_a   1.000
_cell.length_b   1.000
_cell.length_c   1.000
_cell.angle_alpha   90.00
_cell.angle_beta   90.00
_cell.angle_gamma   90.00
#
_symmetry.space_group_name_H-M   'P 1'
#
loop_
_entity.id
_entity.type
_entity.pdbx_description
1 polymer ?
#
loop_
_entity_poly.entity_id
_entity_poly.type
_entity_poly.pdbx_seq_one_letter_code
_entity_poly.pdbx_strand_id
1 'polypeptide(L)'
;GELGIYGEHGTADVGTCRIPMIVKWPGGRQGAVDAALRYNLDWAPTLMDLLGGEPAAIWDGASYAAAVTGGPAPGRDDLVLGQCAHVCQRSVRWGDWLYVRTYHDGFRLFPPEMLFDLATDLYEQHDVAPRRADVCREGAWRLARWHDAQMQRLATTAAAAGGGDVGDPLWTVIRDGGPFHATHAPGRSPLPKYLRRLEQTGRADGAAALRMKYAAHLPADA
;
A
#
# COMPACT_ATOMS: atom_id res chain seq x y z
N GLY A 1 -7.88 9.46 11.82
CA GLY A 1 -8.09 10.63 10.94
C GLY A 1 -6.83 11.07 10.22
N GLU A 2 -5.79 10.25 10.25
CA GLU A 2 -4.53 10.49 9.54
C GLU A 2 -4.81 10.68 8.05
N LEU A 3 -4.12 11.61 7.42
CA LEU A 3 -4.35 12.00 6.02
C LEU A 3 -5.81 12.36 5.68
N GLY A 4 -6.61 12.74 6.69
CA GLY A 4 -8.02 13.06 6.54
C GLY A 4 -8.92 11.87 6.23
N ILE A 5 -8.50 10.65 6.56
CA ILE A 5 -9.22 9.42 6.30
C ILE A 5 -9.98 8.97 7.55
N TYR A 6 -11.30 8.91 7.44
CA TYR A 6 -12.19 8.47 8.50
C TYR A 6 -13.05 7.32 8.00
N GLY A 7 -12.97 6.17 8.67
CA GLY A 7 -13.79 5.00 8.33
C GLY A 7 -13.42 4.29 7.03
N GLU A 8 -12.35 4.72 6.38
CA GLU A 8 -11.79 4.10 5.19
C GLU A 8 -10.32 3.72 5.46
N HIS A 9 -9.82 2.73 4.75
CA HIS A 9 -8.42 2.28 4.79
C HIS A 9 -7.98 2.07 3.35
N GLY A 10 -7.95 3.15 2.62
CA GLY A 10 -7.77 3.12 1.18
C GLY A 10 -6.44 3.66 0.68
N THR A 11 -5.52 4.00 1.56
CA THR A 11 -4.21 4.59 1.26
C THR A 11 -3.06 3.69 1.70
N ALA A 12 -1.88 3.88 1.14
CA ALA A 12 -0.70 3.07 1.45
C ALA A 12 0.16 3.66 2.59
N ASP A 13 -0.48 4.33 3.56
CA ASP A 13 0.13 4.88 4.77
C ASP A 13 0.26 3.85 5.89
N VAL A 14 0.99 4.22 6.96
CA VAL A 14 1.18 3.35 8.12
C VAL A 14 -0.14 3.14 8.86
N GLY A 15 -1.00 4.15 8.97
CA GLY A 15 -2.30 4.06 9.64
C GLY A 15 -3.21 3.02 9.00
N THR A 16 -3.13 2.86 7.68
CA THR A 16 -3.86 1.84 6.91
C THR A 16 -3.16 0.48 6.93
N CYS A 17 -1.84 0.46 6.74
CA CYS A 17 -1.11 -0.76 6.41
C CYS A 17 -0.48 -1.45 7.62
N ARG A 18 -0.28 -0.74 8.74
CA ARG A 18 0.27 -1.32 9.97
C ARG A 18 -0.82 -2.05 10.74
N ILE A 19 -0.66 -3.36 10.88
CA ILE A 19 -1.55 -4.20 11.66
C ILE A 19 -0.85 -4.71 12.92
N PRO A 20 -1.53 -4.77 14.08
CA PRO A 20 -0.96 -5.40 15.26
C PRO A 20 -0.86 -6.91 15.05
N MET A 21 0.26 -7.51 15.51
CA MET A 21 0.47 -8.95 15.53
C MET A 21 0.88 -9.36 16.94
N ILE A 22 0.08 -10.23 17.56
CA ILE A 22 0.37 -10.79 18.88
C ILE A 22 0.39 -12.31 18.74
N VAL A 23 1.51 -12.94 19.10
CA VAL A 23 1.68 -14.38 19.00
C VAL A 23 1.85 -14.97 20.41
N LYS A 24 1.03 -15.97 20.74
CA LYS A 24 1.19 -16.84 21.89
C LYS A 24 1.45 -18.26 21.42
N TRP A 25 2.61 -18.80 21.75
CA TRP A 25 3.05 -20.12 21.31
C TRP A 25 3.55 -20.95 22.51
N PRO A 26 3.25 -22.27 22.59
CA PRO A 26 3.82 -23.15 23.62
C PRO A 26 5.36 -23.14 23.56
N GLY A 27 6.02 -22.81 24.67
CA GLY A 27 7.48 -22.69 24.71
C GLY A 27 8.04 -21.43 24.01
N GLY A 28 7.18 -20.54 23.53
CA GLY A 28 7.59 -19.28 22.91
C GLY A 28 8.09 -18.25 23.92
N ARG A 29 8.75 -17.21 23.39
CA ARG A 29 9.22 -16.06 24.19
C ARG A 29 8.04 -15.37 24.89
N GLN A 30 8.27 -14.97 26.15
CA GLN A 30 7.28 -14.23 26.91
C GLN A 30 7.70 -12.75 27.02
N GLY A 31 6.75 -11.83 26.90
CA GLY A 31 6.96 -10.40 27.07
C GLY A 31 7.92 -9.78 26.05
N ALA A 32 8.18 -10.46 24.94
CA ALA A 32 9.08 -9.97 23.90
C ALA A 32 8.37 -9.09 22.88
N VAL A 33 9.08 -8.11 22.36
CA VAL A 33 8.66 -7.30 21.23
C VAL A 33 9.65 -7.53 20.08
N ASP A 34 9.12 -7.86 18.90
CA ASP A 34 9.89 -7.90 17.65
C ASP A 34 9.63 -6.60 16.88
N ALA A 35 10.65 -5.76 16.76
CA ALA A 35 10.61 -4.50 16.02
C ALA A 35 10.98 -4.65 14.54
N ALA A 36 11.31 -5.87 14.10
CA ALA A 36 11.71 -6.13 12.72
C ALA A 36 10.55 -5.92 11.74
N LEU A 37 10.86 -5.46 10.53
CA LEU A 37 9.87 -5.30 9.47
C LEU A 37 9.37 -6.66 9.00
N ARG A 38 8.06 -6.90 9.14
CA ARG A 38 7.39 -8.15 8.79
C ARG A 38 6.13 -7.86 7.97
N TYR A 39 5.83 -8.76 7.02
CA TYR A 39 4.53 -8.80 6.38
C TYR A 39 3.56 -9.71 7.13
N ASN A 40 2.27 -9.47 7.02
CA ASN A 40 1.24 -10.40 7.51
C ASN A 40 1.32 -11.77 6.80
N LEU A 41 1.74 -11.79 5.55
CA LEU A 41 1.95 -13.02 4.77
C LEU A 41 3.11 -13.88 5.28
N ASP A 42 3.97 -13.36 6.17
CA ASP A 42 5.03 -14.12 6.84
C ASP A 42 4.47 -15.07 7.90
N TRP A 43 3.23 -14.88 8.32
CA TRP A 43 2.64 -15.70 9.37
C TRP A 43 2.40 -17.15 8.91
N ALA A 44 1.94 -17.36 7.68
CA ALA A 44 1.68 -18.71 7.17
C ALA A 44 2.94 -19.59 7.16
N PRO A 45 4.08 -19.19 6.56
CA PRO A 45 5.31 -19.96 6.65
C PRO A 45 5.85 -20.06 8.08
N THR A 46 5.66 -19.05 8.93
CA THR A 46 6.04 -19.11 10.34
C THR A 46 5.28 -20.21 11.07
N LEU A 47 3.97 -20.30 10.84
CA LEU A 47 3.14 -21.33 11.46
C LEU A 47 3.53 -22.73 10.98
N MET A 48 3.83 -22.90 9.69
CA MET A 48 4.30 -24.18 9.15
C MET A 48 5.59 -24.63 9.82
N ASP A 49 6.59 -23.74 9.94
CA ASP A 49 7.85 -24.05 10.63
C ASP A 49 7.64 -24.41 12.10
N LEU A 50 6.78 -23.65 12.81
CA LEU A 50 6.47 -23.91 14.21
C LEU A 50 5.78 -25.28 14.43
N LEU A 51 5.07 -25.77 13.43
CA LEU A 51 4.40 -27.08 13.42
C LEU A 51 5.29 -28.22 12.87
N GLY A 52 6.53 -27.91 12.45
CA GLY A 52 7.44 -28.91 11.86
C GLY A 52 7.09 -29.29 10.44
N GLY A 53 6.34 -28.46 9.73
CA GLY A 53 6.00 -28.65 8.31
C GLY A 53 6.92 -27.84 7.39
N GLU A 54 6.74 -28.01 6.09
CA GLU A 54 7.49 -27.30 5.05
C GLU A 54 6.62 -26.20 4.43
N PRO A 55 7.07 -24.92 4.44
CA PRO A 55 6.39 -23.85 3.72
C PRO A 55 6.32 -24.11 2.22
N ALA A 56 5.21 -23.76 1.59
CA ALA A 56 5.10 -23.94 0.14
C ALA A 56 6.03 -22.97 -0.60
N ALA A 57 6.77 -23.47 -1.59
CA ALA A 57 7.75 -22.71 -2.35
C ALA A 57 7.19 -21.50 -3.11
N ILE A 58 5.87 -21.51 -3.37
CA ILE A 58 5.18 -20.40 -4.05
C ILE A 58 4.81 -19.25 -3.11
N TRP A 59 4.96 -19.40 -1.79
CA TRP A 59 4.60 -18.36 -0.84
C TRP A 59 5.63 -17.23 -0.83
N ASP A 60 5.13 -16.00 -0.77
CA ASP A 60 5.96 -14.78 -0.71
C ASP A 60 6.48 -14.48 0.68
N GLY A 61 5.88 -15.08 1.70
CA GLY A 61 6.22 -14.88 3.10
C GLY A 61 7.54 -15.53 3.47
N ALA A 62 8.22 -14.94 4.45
CA ALA A 62 9.42 -15.51 5.09
C ALA A 62 9.13 -15.83 6.55
N SER A 63 9.44 -17.04 6.97
CA SER A 63 9.24 -17.46 8.35
C SER A 63 10.09 -16.64 9.33
N TYR A 64 9.49 -16.29 10.45
CA TYR A 64 10.16 -15.74 11.63
C TYR A 64 9.96 -16.62 12.89
N ALA A 65 9.79 -17.93 12.70
CA ALA A 65 9.59 -18.88 13.80
C ALA A 65 10.69 -18.79 14.86
N ALA A 66 11.93 -18.53 14.46
CA ALA A 66 13.02 -18.29 15.38
C ALA A 66 12.78 -17.11 16.32
N ALA A 67 12.17 -16.00 15.86
CA ALA A 67 11.81 -14.88 16.74
C ALA A 67 10.75 -15.28 17.78
N VAL A 68 9.83 -16.16 17.40
CA VAL A 68 8.79 -16.67 18.31
C VAL A 68 9.40 -17.56 19.40
N THR A 69 10.38 -18.39 19.06
CA THR A 69 11.01 -19.37 19.96
C THR A 69 12.25 -18.86 20.71
N GLY A 70 12.70 -17.62 20.40
CA GLY A 70 13.80 -16.98 21.12
C GLY A 70 15.13 -16.94 20.39
N GLY A 71 15.18 -17.42 19.15
CA GLY A 71 16.35 -17.33 18.28
C GLY A 71 16.41 -16.01 17.49
N PRO A 72 17.53 -15.80 16.76
CA PRO A 72 17.66 -14.66 15.86
C PRO A 72 16.77 -14.84 14.63
N ALA A 73 16.06 -13.80 14.25
CA ALA A 73 15.26 -13.76 13.04
C ALA A 73 15.37 -12.36 12.43
N PRO A 74 16.28 -12.15 11.48
CA PRO A 74 16.44 -10.85 10.82
C PRO A 74 15.14 -10.44 10.15
N GLY A 75 14.84 -9.16 10.20
CA GLY A 75 13.73 -8.56 9.44
C GLY A 75 14.13 -8.27 8.01
N ARG A 76 13.20 -7.65 7.29
CA ARG A 76 13.48 -7.09 5.98
C ARG A 76 14.09 -5.69 6.10
N ASP A 77 14.93 -5.31 5.13
CA ASP A 77 15.48 -3.96 5.04
C ASP A 77 14.41 -2.95 4.64
N ASP A 78 13.42 -3.39 3.88
CA ASP A 78 12.28 -2.59 3.47
C ASP A 78 10.99 -3.44 3.33
N LEU A 79 9.85 -2.76 3.39
CA LEU A 79 8.53 -3.30 3.03
C LEU A 79 7.92 -2.44 1.93
N VAL A 80 7.38 -3.07 0.91
CA VAL A 80 6.53 -2.42 -0.09
C VAL A 80 5.08 -2.77 0.20
N LEU A 81 4.25 -1.75 0.31
CA LEU A 81 2.82 -1.83 0.61
C LEU A 81 2.04 -1.29 -0.58
N GLY A 82 0.84 -1.76 -0.80
CA GLY A 82 0.04 -1.33 -1.95
C GLY A 82 -1.43 -1.21 -1.63
N GLN A 83 -2.08 -0.24 -2.28
CA GLN A 83 -3.52 -0.05 -2.28
C GLN A 83 -4.01 0.21 -3.70
N CYS A 84 -5.14 -0.41 -4.05
CA CYS A 84 -5.78 -0.25 -5.36
C CYS A 84 -7.31 -0.09 -5.27
N ALA A 85 -7.87 -0.04 -4.06
CA ALA A 85 -9.32 0.01 -3.87
C ALA A 85 -9.88 1.45 -3.92
N HIS A 86 -9.34 2.36 -3.12
CA HIS A 86 -9.77 3.76 -3.04
C HIS A 86 -8.82 4.71 -3.75
N VAL A 87 -7.55 4.37 -3.77
CA VAL A 87 -6.48 5.00 -4.53
C VAL A 87 -5.58 3.92 -5.10
N CYS A 88 -4.80 4.23 -6.13
CA CYS A 88 -3.72 3.37 -6.56
C CYS A 88 -2.40 3.95 -6.04
N GLN A 89 -1.91 3.39 -4.95
CA GLN A 89 -0.67 3.81 -4.31
C GLN A 89 0.22 2.61 -4.01
N ARG A 90 1.52 2.86 -4.00
CA ARG A 90 2.52 2.00 -3.36
C ARG A 90 3.36 2.84 -2.41
N SER A 91 3.69 2.28 -1.27
CA SER A 91 4.65 2.88 -0.35
C SER A 91 5.80 1.94 -0.07
N VAL A 92 6.93 2.53 0.34
CA VAL A 92 8.10 1.80 0.81
C VAL A 92 8.44 2.28 2.21
N ARG A 93 8.51 1.36 3.16
CA ARG A 93 8.91 1.58 4.55
C ARG A 93 10.33 1.03 4.74
N TRP A 94 11.30 1.87 5.13
CA TRP A 94 12.66 1.45 5.50
C TRP A 94 13.24 2.39 6.57
N GLY A 95 14.02 1.88 7.48
CA GLY A 95 14.48 2.66 8.62
C GLY A 95 13.31 3.43 9.25
N ASP A 96 13.39 4.74 9.34
CA ASP A 96 12.31 5.61 9.82
C ASP A 96 11.56 6.35 8.70
N TRP A 97 11.80 5.97 7.45
CA TRP A 97 11.18 6.60 6.29
C TRP A 97 9.97 5.83 5.77
N LEU A 98 8.94 6.56 5.37
CA LEU A 98 7.87 6.09 4.52
C LEU A 98 7.78 6.95 3.27
N TYR A 99 8.11 6.37 2.12
CA TYR A 99 7.89 6.98 0.81
C TYR A 99 6.60 6.45 0.21
N VAL A 100 5.73 7.32 -0.29
CA VAL A 100 4.46 6.97 -0.93
C VAL A 100 4.44 7.47 -2.36
N ARG A 101 4.17 6.59 -3.31
CA ARG A 101 3.94 6.90 -4.73
C ARG A 101 2.48 6.79 -5.05
N THR A 102 1.88 7.87 -5.54
CA THR A 102 0.49 7.89 -6.02
C THR A 102 0.46 7.74 -7.53
N TYR A 103 -0.19 6.70 -8.01
CA TYR A 103 -0.41 6.42 -9.44
C TYR A 103 -1.80 6.87 -9.88
N HIS A 104 -2.77 6.78 -8.98
CA HIS A 104 -4.12 7.32 -9.16
C HIS A 104 -4.71 7.64 -7.79
N ASP A 105 -5.09 8.88 -7.56
CA ASP A 105 -5.54 9.36 -6.26
C ASP A 105 -7.08 9.22 -6.04
N GLY A 106 -7.78 8.54 -6.95
CA GLY A 106 -9.23 8.41 -6.86
C GLY A 106 -9.91 9.77 -6.83
N PHE A 107 -10.76 10.01 -5.84
CA PHE A 107 -11.38 11.32 -5.58
C PHE A 107 -10.61 12.17 -4.58
N ARG A 108 -9.35 11.84 -4.33
CA ARG A 108 -8.44 12.59 -3.45
C ARG A 108 -7.55 13.50 -4.29
N LEU A 109 -6.90 14.42 -3.63
CA LEU A 109 -5.95 15.35 -4.26
C LEU A 109 -4.55 15.10 -3.68
N PHE A 110 -4.10 13.85 -3.71
CA PHE A 110 -2.76 13.50 -3.27
C PHE A 110 -1.71 13.92 -4.29
N PRO A 111 -0.55 14.41 -3.84
CA PRO A 111 0.57 14.63 -4.73
C PRO A 111 1.07 13.30 -5.33
N PRO A 112 1.83 13.35 -6.45
CA PRO A 112 2.40 12.16 -7.08
C PRO A 112 3.33 11.35 -6.17
N GLU A 113 3.98 12.04 -5.23
CA GLU A 113 4.84 11.42 -4.22
C GLU A 113 4.74 12.18 -2.90
N MET A 114 4.89 11.45 -1.79
CA MET A 114 4.96 11.96 -0.43
C MET A 114 6.07 11.23 0.32
N LEU A 115 6.64 11.89 1.31
CA LEU A 115 7.68 11.32 2.17
C LEU A 115 7.45 11.73 3.62
N PHE A 116 7.50 10.76 4.53
CA PHE A 116 7.30 10.98 5.96
C PHE A 116 8.47 10.43 6.76
N ASP A 117 8.91 11.20 7.77
CA ASP A 117 9.89 10.79 8.77
C ASP A 117 9.14 10.26 10.01
N LEU A 118 8.97 8.97 10.09
CA LEU A 118 8.19 8.33 11.15
C LEU A 118 8.84 8.37 12.54
N ALA A 119 10.12 8.73 12.64
CA ALA A 119 10.77 8.96 13.94
C ALA A 119 10.22 10.22 14.61
N THR A 120 9.87 11.24 13.83
CA THR A 120 9.38 12.53 14.32
C THR A 120 7.92 12.80 14.01
N ASP A 121 7.35 12.09 13.04
CA ASP A 121 5.99 12.25 12.53
C ASP A 121 5.30 10.90 12.32
N LEU A 122 5.01 10.20 13.41
CA LEU A 122 4.36 8.88 13.39
C LEU A 122 2.99 8.88 12.70
N TYR A 123 2.32 10.03 12.68
CA TYR A 123 0.96 10.20 12.11
C TYR A 123 0.94 10.81 10.71
N GLU A 124 2.11 10.94 10.06
CA GLU A 124 2.22 11.36 8.66
C GLU A 124 1.52 12.69 8.36
N GLN A 125 1.71 13.68 9.25
CA GLN A 125 1.08 15.00 9.13
C GLN A 125 1.91 15.98 8.29
N HIS A 126 3.19 15.69 8.07
CA HIS A 126 4.15 16.61 7.45
C HIS A 126 4.87 15.94 6.29
N ASP A 127 4.37 16.16 5.08
CA ASP A 127 5.07 15.71 3.87
C ASP A 127 6.38 16.48 3.71
N VAL A 128 7.51 15.76 3.77
CA VAL A 128 8.84 16.31 3.60
C VAL A 128 9.44 16.06 2.21
N ALA A 129 8.70 15.45 1.29
CA ALA A 129 9.16 15.16 -0.07
C ALA A 129 9.73 16.40 -0.79
N PRO A 130 9.11 17.60 -0.71
CA PRO A 130 9.64 18.80 -1.37
C PRO A 130 11.03 19.23 -0.89
N ARG A 131 11.43 18.81 0.32
CA ARG A 131 12.69 19.19 0.97
C ARG A 131 13.71 18.07 1.01
N ARG A 132 13.33 16.85 0.69
CA ARG A 132 14.17 15.64 0.82
C ARG A 132 14.18 14.81 -0.46
N ALA A 133 14.48 15.48 -1.57
CA ALA A 133 14.59 14.83 -2.88
C ALA A 133 15.63 13.68 -2.92
N ASP A 134 16.64 13.73 -2.06
CA ASP A 134 17.62 12.67 -1.87
C ASP A 134 16.97 11.38 -1.36
N VAL A 135 16.12 11.49 -0.33
CA VAL A 135 15.40 10.35 0.28
C VAL A 135 14.26 9.86 -0.64
N CYS A 136 13.59 10.78 -1.34
CA CYS A 136 12.59 10.39 -2.36
C CYS A 136 13.21 9.51 -3.46
N ARG A 137 14.40 9.85 -3.95
CA ARG A 137 15.12 9.02 -4.93
C ARG A 137 15.43 7.62 -4.39
N GLU A 138 15.84 7.51 -3.13
CA GLU A 138 16.06 6.22 -2.49
C GLU A 138 14.76 5.42 -2.40
N GLY A 139 13.66 6.03 -1.96
CA GLY A 139 12.34 5.39 -1.91
C GLY A 139 11.87 4.92 -3.29
N ALA A 140 11.98 5.77 -4.30
CA ALA A 140 11.62 5.44 -5.67
C ALA A 140 12.48 4.29 -6.23
N TRP A 141 13.79 4.27 -5.93
CA TRP A 141 14.69 3.19 -6.34
C TRP A 141 14.32 1.86 -5.66
N ARG A 142 14.03 1.86 -4.35
CA ARG A 142 13.58 0.67 -3.63
C ARG A 142 12.29 0.10 -4.21
N LEU A 143 11.34 0.98 -4.54
CA LEU A 143 10.08 0.60 -5.16
C LEU A 143 10.30 -0.01 -6.55
N ALA A 144 11.16 0.59 -7.39
CA ALA A 144 11.49 0.07 -8.71
C ALA A 144 12.15 -1.31 -8.62
N ARG A 145 13.17 -1.46 -7.77
CA ARG A 145 13.84 -2.74 -7.52
C ARG A 145 12.86 -3.84 -7.08
N TRP A 146 11.96 -3.52 -6.15
CA TRP A 146 10.93 -4.46 -5.72
C TRP A 146 10.00 -4.84 -6.88
N HIS A 147 9.54 -3.86 -7.65
CA HIS A 147 8.64 -4.10 -8.78
C HIS A 147 9.30 -5.01 -9.83
N ASP A 148 10.54 -4.72 -10.20
CA ASP A 148 11.28 -5.54 -11.16
C ASP A 148 11.43 -6.99 -10.68
N ALA A 149 11.75 -7.19 -9.40
CA ALA A 149 11.85 -8.52 -8.81
C ALA A 149 10.50 -9.27 -8.85
N GLN A 150 9.37 -8.58 -8.56
CA GLN A 150 8.04 -9.19 -8.63
C GLN A 150 7.66 -9.55 -10.08
N MET A 151 7.92 -8.65 -11.04
CA MET A 151 7.63 -8.92 -12.45
C MET A 151 8.46 -10.09 -13.01
N GLN A 152 9.75 -10.15 -12.65
CA GLN A 152 10.61 -11.27 -13.02
C GLN A 152 10.09 -12.60 -12.44
N ARG A 153 9.68 -12.60 -11.18
CA ARG A 153 9.11 -13.77 -10.52
C ARG A 153 7.79 -14.22 -11.18
N LEU A 154 6.88 -13.28 -11.45
CA LEU A 154 5.62 -13.57 -12.14
C LEU A 154 5.87 -14.17 -13.53
N ALA A 155 6.80 -13.62 -14.31
CA ALA A 155 7.17 -14.14 -15.61
C ALA A 155 7.70 -15.57 -15.53
N THR A 156 8.54 -15.86 -14.54
CA THR A 156 9.10 -17.18 -14.30
C THR A 156 8.02 -18.20 -13.89
N THR A 157 7.12 -17.78 -12.99
CA THR A 157 6.01 -18.63 -12.52
C THR A 157 5.00 -18.91 -13.65
N ALA A 158 4.65 -17.90 -14.43
CA ALA A 158 3.76 -18.06 -15.58
C ALA A 158 4.37 -19.00 -16.64
N ALA A 159 5.66 -18.86 -16.93
CA ALA A 159 6.35 -19.76 -17.86
C ALA A 159 6.34 -21.22 -17.37
N ALA A 160 6.57 -21.47 -16.08
CA ALA A 160 6.51 -22.79 -15.48
C ALA A 160 5.11 -23.41 -15.48
N ALA A 161 4.05 -22.58 -15.45
CA ALA A 161 2.67 -22.99 -15.52
C ALA A 161 2.13 -23.16 -16.95
N GLY A 162 2.98 -23.07 -17.97
CA GLY A 162 2.57 -23.25 -19.37
C GLY A 162 2.06 -21.96 -20.05
N GLY A 163 2.39 -20.82 -19.51
CA GLY A 163 1.99 -19.51 -19.98
C GLY A 163 0.82 -18.92 -19.18
N GLY A 164 0.66 -17.63 -19.24
CA GLY A 164 -0.39 -16.87 -18.56
C GLY A 164 -0.18 -15.38 -18.70
N ASP A 165 -1.20 -14.59 -18.38
CA ASP A 165 -1.08 -13.14 -18.34
C ASP A 165 -0.18 -12.73 -17.16
N VAL A 166 0.92 -12.05 -17.47
CA VAL A 166 1.84 -11.49 -16.49
C VAL A 166 1.48 -10.02 -16.31
N GLY A 167 0.40 -9.78 -15.58
CA GLY A 167 -0.11 -8.44 -15.32
C GLY A 167 0.18 -7.96 -13.90
N ASP A 168 0.57 -6.70 -13.77
CA ASP A 168 0.58 -6.02 -12.48
C ASP A 168 -0.84 -5.56 -12.13
N PRO A 169 -1.46 -6.04 -11.03
CA PRO A 169 -2.83 -5.70 -10.66
C PRO A 169 -3.10 -4.20 -10.52
N LEU A 170 -2.12 -3.42 -10.06
CA LEU A 170 -2.25 -1.97 -9.95
C LEU A 170 -2.44 -1.32 -11.31
N TRP A 171 -1.65 -1.72 -12.30
CA TRP A 171 -1.77 -1.19 -13.66
C TRP A 171 -3.04 -1.66 -14.37
N THR A 172 -3.53 -2.85 -14.04
CA THR A 172 -4.84 -3.34 -14.51
C THR A 172 -5.96 -2.43 -14.01
N VAL A 173 -5.97 -2.09 -12.70
CA VAL A 173 -6.95 -1.16 -12.14
C VAL A 173 -6.87 0.23 -12.80
N ILE A 174 -5.65 0.75 -13.04
CA ILE A 174 -5.46 2.05 -13.69
C ILE A 174 -5.95 2.01 -15.14
N ARG A 175 -5.61 0.97 -15.90
CA ARG A 175 -6.07 0.77 -17.29
C ARG A 175 -7.60 0.73 -17.37
N ASP A 176 -8.25 0.07 -16.42
CA ASP A 176 -9.70 -0.08 -16.37
C ASP A 176 -10.39 1.15 -15.77
N GLY A 177 -9.68 2.25 -15.56
CA GLY A 177 -10.21 3.56 -15.21
C GLY A 177 -10.03 4.00 -13.78
N GLY A 178 -9.15 3.35 -13.07
CA GLY A 178 -8.81 3.68 -11.69
C GLY A 178 -9.68 2.96 -10.67
N PRO A 179 -9.45 3.28 -9.38
CA PRO A 179 -10.14 2.62 -8.29
C PRO A 179 -11.66 2.79 -8.39
N PHE A 180 -12.38 1.70 -8.08
CA PHE A 180 -13.85 1.58 -8.16
C PHE A 180 -14.49 1.60 -9.55
N HIS A 181 -13.76 1.70 -10.63
CA HIS A 181 -14.32 1.89 -11.99
C HIS A 181 -15.37 3.02 -12.04
N ALA A 182 -15.26 3.97 -11.10
CA ALA A 182 -16.34 4.86 -10.73
C ALA A 182 -16.53 6.00 -11.74
N THR A 183 -15.49 6.26 -12.53
CA THR A 183 -15.50 7.33 -13.51
C THR A 183 -16.03 6.87 -14.87
N HIS A 184 -16.15 5.56 -15.12
CA HIS A 184 -16.38 5.02 -16.47
C HIS A 184 -17.76 4.40 -16.70
N ALA A 185 -18.50 4.03 -15.68
CA ALA A 185 -19.84 3.47 -15.87
C ALA A 185 -20.89 4.61 -15.88
N PRO A 186 -21.53 4.90 -17.02
CA PRO A 186 -22.57 5.91 -17.10
C PRO A 186 -23.66 5.66 -16.05
N GLY A 187 -23.98 6.67 -15.26
CA GLY A 187 -25.01 6.62 -14.20
C GLY A 187 -24.63 5.84 -12.95
N ARG A 188 -23.43 5.25 -12.88
CA ARG A 188 -22.96 4.50 -11.68
C ARG A 188 -21.86 5.20 -10.92
N SER A 189 -21.26 6.24 -11.47
CA SER A 189 -20.18 6.97 -10.79
C SER A 189 -20.69 7.62 -9.50
N PRO A 190 -20.03 7.40 -8.36
CA PRO A 190 -20.36 8.12 -7.11
C PRO A 190 -19.85 9.58 -7.13
N LEU A 191 -19.09 9.99 -8.14
CA LEU A 191 -18.48 11.31 -8.22
C LEU A 191 -19.49 12.46 -8.13
N PRO A 192 -20.63 12.48 -8.85
CA PRO A 192 -21.59 13.58 -8.73
C PRO A 192 -22.15 13.74 -7.31
N LYS A 193 -22.40 12.63 -6.62
CA LYS A 193 -22.85 12.66 -5.21
C LYS A 193 -21.74 13.16 -4.29
N TYR A 194 -20.50 12.78 -4.55
CA TYR A 194 -19.35 13.21 -3.76
C TYR A 194 -19.08 14.72 -3.94
N LEU A 195 -19.16 15.24 -5.16
CA LEU A 195 -19.04 16.67 -5.45
C LEU A 195 -20.06 17.49 -4.69
N ARG A 196 -21.34 17.12 -4.75
CA ARG A 196 -22.42 17.78 -3.98
C ARG A 196 -22.12 17.77 -2.47
N ARG A 197 -21.62 16.66 -1.93
CA ARG A 197 -21.25 16.58 -0.52
C ARG A 197 -20.09 17.53 -0.18
N LEU A 198 -19.09 17.66 -1.02
CA LEU A 198 -17.99 18.60 -0.81
C LEU A 198 -18.51 20.04 -0.73
N GLU A 199 -19.41 20.44 -1.62
CA GLU A 199 -20.03 21.76 -1.62
C GLU A 199 -20.86 22.00 -0.36
N GLN A 200 -21.73 21.05 0.00
CA GLN A 200 -22.58 21.11 1.21
C GLN A 200 -21.78 21.20 2.51
N THR A 201 -20.54 20.75 2.51
CA THR A 201 -19.68 20.74 3.69
C THR A 201 -18.58 21.80 3.66
N GLY A 202 -18.72 22.85 2.81
CA GLY A 202 -17.80 23.97 2.75
C GLY A 202 -16.46 23.67 2.08
N ARG A 203 -16.37 22.62 1.27
CA ARG A 203 -15.18 22.19 0.54
C ARG A 203 -15.30 22.40 -0.97
N ALA A 204 -15.86 23.56 -1.36
CA ALA A 204 -16.14 23.89 -2.76
C ALA A 204 -14.90 23.88 -3.65
N ASP A 205 -13.74 24.32 -3.13
CA ASP A 205 -12.47 24.29 -3.88
C ASP A 205 -12.07 22.86 -4.27
N GLY A 206 -12.24 21.91 -3.35
CA GLY A 206 -12.01 20.49 -3.63
C GLY A 206 -12.98 19.94 -4.67
N ALA A 207 -14.25 20.37 -4.65
CA ALA A 207 -15.22 20.00 -5.67
C ALA A 207 -14.84 20.56 -7.04
N ALA A 208 -14.40 21.82 -7.11
CA ALA A 208 -13.95 22.47 -8.35
C ALA A 208 -12.72 21.73 -8.94
N ALA A 209 -11.73 21.41 -8.11
CA ALA A 209 -10.55 20.66 -8.53
C ALA A 209 -10.91 19.29 -9.11
N LEU A 210 -11.83 18.55 -8.46
CA LEU A 210 -12.28 17.25 -8.95
C LEU A 210 -13.13 17.37 -10.23
N ARG A 211 -13.94 18.41 -10.39
CA ARG A 211 -14.65 18.68 -11.66
C ARG A 211 -13.66 18.88 -12.81
N MET A 212 -12.63 19.68 -12.60
CA MET A 212 -11.59 19.88 -13.62
C MET A 212 -10.90 18.58 -13.97
N LYS A 213 -10.50 17.80 -12.96
CA LYS A 213 -9.79 16.53 -13.14
C LYS A 213 -10.61 15.49 -13.90
N TYR A 214 -11.90 15.42 -13.65
CA TYR A 214 -12.81 14.41 -14.22
C TYR A 214 -13.80 15.00 -15.22
N ALA A 215 -13.52 16.15 -15.83
CA ALA A 215 -14.42 16.83 -16.75
C ALA A 215 -14.94 15.94 -17.88
N ALA A 216 -14.08 15.07 -18.44
CA ALA A 216 -14.46 14.15 -19.51
C ALA A 216 -15.40 13.02 -19.06
N HIS A 217 -15.58 12.81 -17.77
CA HIS A 217 -16.38 11.72 -17.19
C HIS A 217 -17.64 12.20 -16.49
N LEU A 218 -17.83 13.51 -16.41
CA LEU A 218 -19.01 14.10 -15.83
C LEU A 218 -20.06 14.37 -16.91
N PRO A 219 -21.36 14.20 -16.62
CA PRO A 219 -22.41 14.67 -17.51
C PRO A 219 -22.34 16.20 -17.65
N ALA A 220 -22.81 16.73 -18.77
CA ALA A 220 -22.69 18.15 -19.10
C ALA A 220 -23.40 19.10 -18.11
N ASP A 221 -24.28 18.56 -17.30
CA ASP A 221 -25.11 19.25 -16.31
C ASP A 221 -24.69 18.93 -14.83
N ALA A 222 -23.52 18.37 -14.61
CA ALA A 222 -23.03 17.95 -13.28
C ALA A 222 -22.16 18.98 -12.56
#